data_65e26aa96e829ad9bad86069fd6691ad
#
_entry.id   65e26aa96e829ad9bad86069fd6691ad
#
_cell.length_a   1.000
_cell.length_b   1.000
_cell.length_c   1.000
_cell.angle_alpha   90.00
_cell.angle_beta   90.00
_cell.angle_gamma   90.00
#
_symmetry.space_group_name_H-M   'P 1'
#
loop_
_entity.id
_entity.type
_entity.pdbx_description
1 polymer ?
#
loop_
_entity_poly.entity_id
_entity_poly.type
_entity_poly.pdbx_seq_one_letter_code
_entity_poly.pdbx_strand_id
1 'polypeptide(L)'
;ICIVNQFKIIIPRKKRLLRLAKITETGGLAIIGKIWVAGPSPLLIPDFPPPYTISVENLKMPMRYYRRVKFVGPILPTYPDELPSKEELREKLGFNDDKPLIFAPISGPLKERAYIIEVLKKIFREFPEDYQIVMSTGSPDNPIQVTRYKRNFTVYNWLPNRFEYLKASDLVISRAGHGTLTQNIYYGKPMVLIPTPSHTEQTNNAIRVREMGIAEVIEQSEVTVETLLSAVNKVLSDDTYRRNIEDIRSKVIVINGLKTVVETILNLVEDGYGA
;
A
#
# COMPACT_ATOMS: atom_id res chain seq x y z
N ILE A 1 -5.74 3.00 23.86
CA ILE A 1 -5.70 3.51 22.47
C ILE A 1 -5.85 2.35 21.51
N CYS A 2 -6.66 2.53 20.48
CA CYS A 2 -6.81 1.56 19.42
C CYS A 2 -6.38 2.19 18.09
N ILE A 3 -5.55 1.46 17.31
CA ILE A 3 -5.10 1.88 15.98
C ILE A 3 -5.63 0.85 14.98
N VAL A 4 -6.48 1.26 14.06
CA VAL A 4 -7.09 0.35 13.09
C VAL A 4 -7.24 1.01 11.72
N ASN A 5 -7.07 0.23 10.66
CA ASN A 5 -7.29 0.67 9.29
C ASN A 5 -8.62 0.19 8.69
N GLN A 6 -9.41 -0.55 9.46
CA GLN A 6 -10.71 -1.04 9.01
C GLN A 6 -11.68 -1.25 10.18
N PHE A 7 -12.93 -0.87 9.98
CA PHE A 7 -14.05 -1.13 10.90
C PHE A 7 -14.91 -2.29 10.44
N LYS A 8 -14.97 -2.48 9.15
CA LYS A 8 -15.87 -3.42 8.52
C LYS A 8 -15.10 -4.51 7.81
N ILE A 9 -15.35 -5.76 8.21
CA ILE A 9 -14.90 -6.92 7.44
C ILE A 9 -15.93 -7.12 6.33
N ILE A 10 -15.54 -6.88 5.08
CA ILE A 10 -16.42 -7.06 3.92
C ILE A 10 -16.26 -8.49 3.42
N ILE A 11 -17.32 -9.28 3.53
CA ILE A 11 -17.31 -10.68 3.08
C ILE A 11 -17.52 -10.74 1.57
N PRO A 12 -16.73 -11.55 0.82
CA PRO A 12 -16.92 -11.74 -0.61
C PRO A 12 -18.33 -12.26 -0.93
N ARG A 13 -19.06 -11.55 -1.76
CA ARG A 13 -20.47 -11.80 -2.03
C ARG A 13 -20.67 -12.86 -3.11
N LYS A 14 -20.80 -14.13 -2.71
CA LYS A 14 -21.41 -15.15 -3.60
C LYS A 14 -22.93 -14.97 -3.57
N LYS A 15 -23.58 -14.95 -4.75
CA LYS A 15 -25.02 -14.64 -4.92
C LYS A 15 -25.97 -15.36 -3.94
N ARG A 16 -25.67 -16.61 -3.53
CA ARG A 16 -26.51 -17.42 -2.62
C ARG A 16 -26.42 -17.03 -1.14
N LEU A 17 -25.40 -16.29 -0.70
CA LEU A 17 -25.13 -15.98 0.71
C LEU A 17 -25.21 -14.49 1.03
N LEU A 18 -25.72 -13.67 0.12
CA LEU A 18 -25.78 -12.21 0.25
C LEU A 18 -26.47 -11.71 1.52
N ARG A 19 -27.58 -12.38 1.92
CA ARG A 19 -28.33 -11.98 3.14
C ARG A 19 -27.54 -12.32 4.41
N LEU A 20 -26.94 -13.51 4.45
CA LEU A 20 -26.14 -13.95 5.60
C LEU A 20 -24.87 -13.10 5.76
N ALA A 21 -24.17 -12.82 4.65
CA ALA A 21 -23.01 -11.93 4.64
C ALA A 21 -23.37 -10.53 5.18
N LYS A 22 -24.52 -9.99 4.80
CA LYS A 22 -24.97 -8.68 5.24
C LYS A 22 -25.30 -8.64 6.75
N ILE A 23 -25.87 -9.71 7.28
CA ILE A 23 -26.17 -9.86 8.72
C ILE A 23 -24.85 -9.98 9.51
N THR A 24 -23.91 -10.80 9.06
CA THR A 24 -22.62 -10.97 9.75
C THR A 24 -21.75 -9.70 9.68
N GLU A 25 -21.74 -8.99 8.58
CA GLU A 25 -21.07 -7.70 8.43
C GLU A 25 -21.66 -6.65 9.41
N THR A 26 -22.99 -6.57 9.49
CA THR A 26 -23.70 -5.59 10.37
C THR A 26 -23.54 -5.96 11.84
N GLY A 27 -23.67 -7.25 12.18
CA GLY A 27 -23.48 -7.74 13.55
C GLY A 27 -22.05 -7.58 14.03
N GLY A 28 -21.07 -7.94 13.17
CA GLY A 28 -19.65 -7.74 13.43
C GLY A 28 -19.31 -6.27 13.67
N LEU A 29 -19.81 -5.36 12.83
CA LEU A 29 -19.63 -3.92 13.00
C LEU A 29 -20.24 -3.41 14.31
N ALA A 30 -21.42 -3.91 14.70
CA ALA A 30 -22.08 -3.49 15.93
C ALA A 30 -21.30 -3.91 17.19
N ILE A 31 -20.72 -5.13 17.19
CA ILE A 31 -19.94 -5.65 18.33
C ILE A 31 -18.55 -4.97 18.37
N ILE A 32 -17.84 -5.00 17.28
CA ILE A 32 -16.48 -4.43 17.17
C ILE A 32 -16.53 -2.92 17.40
N GLY A 33 -17.50 -2.21 16.81
CA GLY A 33 -17.69 -0.79 17.00
C GLY A 33 -17.96 -0.43 18.46
N LYS A 34 -18.71 -1.25 19.21
CA LYS A 34 -18.90 -1.03 20.65
C LYS A 34 -17.61 -1.19 21.44
N ILE A 35 -16.82 -2.22 21.14
CA ILE A 35 -15.55 -2.48 21.83
C ILE A 35 -14.56 -1.35 21.56
N TRP A 36 -14.40 -0.95 20.31
CA TRP A 36 -13.41 0.07 19.92
C TRP A 36 -13.76 1.49 20.36
N VAL A 37 -15.04 1.78 20.54
CA VAL A 37 -15.52 3.14 20.89
C VAL A 37 -16.04 3.23 22.35
N ALA A 38 -15.97 2.15 23.12
CA ALA A 38 -16.48 2.13 24.51
C ALA A 38 -15.58 2.92 25.47
N GLY A 39 -14.29 3.03 25.21
CA GLY A 39 -13.33 3.74 26.06
C GLY A 39 -13.29 5.26 25.79
N PRO A 40 -12.68 6.06 26.68
CA PRO A 40 -12.50 7.50 26.51
C PRO A 40 -11.50 7.87 25.40
N SER A 41 -10.58 6.93 25.06
CA SER A 41 -9.49 7.18 24.13
C SER A 41 -9.96 7.32 22.67
N PRO A 42 -9.30 8.15 21.86
CA PRO A 42 -9.61 8.25 20.45
C PRO A 42 -9.26 6.96 19.70
N LEU A 43 -9.95 6.72 18.60
CA LEU A 43 -9.66 5.67 17.65
C LEU A 43 -8.80 6.25 16.54
N LEU A 44 -7.58 5.77 16.43
CA LEU A 44 -6.60 6.28 15.46
C LEU A 44 -6.66 5.49 14.16
N ILE A 45 -6.82 6.19 13.04
CA ILE A 45 -6.84 5.61 11.70
C ILE A 45 -5.55 5.98 11.01
N PRO A 46 -4.66 5.00 10.72
CA PRO A 46 -3.39 5.22 10.02
C PRO A 46 -3.59 5.34 8.50
N ASP A 47 -4.55 6.17 8.10
CA ASP A 47 -4.87 6.50 6.72
C ASP A 47 -4.92 8.02 6.57
N PHE A 48 -4.90 8.50 5.33
CA PHE A 48 -5.06 9.92 5.05
C PHE A 48 -6.47 10.40 5.38
N PRO A 49 -6.64 11.65 5.83
CA PRO A 49 -7.98 12.21 6.01
C PRO A 49 -8.69 12.36 4.65
N PRO A 50 -10.03 12.44 4.65
CA PRO A 50 -10.77 12.77 3.45
C PRO A 50 -10.31 14.11 2.83
N PRO A 51 -10.25 14.23 1.51
CA PRO A 51 -10.73 13.27 0.50
C PRO A 51 -9.72 12.18 0.08
N TYR A 52 -8.54 12.12 0.70
CA TYR A 52 -7.43 11.25 0.29
C TYR A 52 -7.43 9.87 0.95
N THR A 53 -8.43 9.55 1.77
CA THR A 53 -8.60 8.25 2.43
C THR A 53 -8.63 7.12 1.40
N ILE A 54 -7.83 6.06 1.65
CA ILE A 54 -7.76 4.87 0.79
C ILE A 54 -8.82 3.85 1.20
N SER A 55 -8.88 3.51 2.48
CA SER A 55 -9.76 2.45 3.01
C SER A 55 -11.21 2.89 3.19
N VAL A 56 -11.76 3.74 2.31
CA VAL A 56 -13.09 4.34 2.43
C VAL A 56 -14.17 3.30 2.71
N GLU A 57 -14.20 2.20 1.95
CA GLU A 57 -15.22 1.16 2.10
C GLU A 57 -15.11 0.41 3.44
N ASN A 58 -13.88 0.17 3.90
CA ASN A 58 -13.60 -0.56 5.12
C ASN A 58 -13.76 0.32 6.37
N LEU A 59 -13.73 1.64 6.21
CA LEU A 59 -13.94 2.63 7.27
C LEU A 59 -15.39 3.12 7.38
N LYS A 60 -16.30 2.66 6.53
CA LYS A 60 -17.73 2.99 6.63
C LYS A 60 -18.30 2.54 7.98
N MET A 61 -18.65 3.52 8.80
CA MET A 61 -19.19 3.32 10.15
C MET A 61 -20.37 4.25 10.43
N PRO A 62 -21.21 3.95 11.45
CA PRO A 62 -22.26 4.85 11.89
C PRO A 62 -21.69 6.21 12.35
N MET A 63 -22.41 7.30 12.03
CA MET A 63 -22.02 8.69 12.35
C MET A 63 -21.62 8.91 13.81
N ARG A 64 -22.26 8.21 14.74
CA ARG A 64 -21.95 8.30 16.19
C ARG A 64 -20.49 7.94 16.53
N TYR A 65 -19.79 7.19 15.66
CA TYR A 65 -18.40 6.79 15.89
C TYR A 65 -17.41 7.81 15.35
N TYR A 66 -17.78 8.62 14.35
CA TYR A 66 -16.89 9.63 13.74
C TYR A 66 -16.33 10.63 14.75
N ARG A 67 -17.06 10.95 15.81
CA ARG A 67 -16.58 11.90 16.84
C ARG A 67 -15.35 11.41 17.60
N ARG A 68 -15.04 10.12 17.55
CA ARG A 68 -13.90 9.49 18.23
C ARG A 68 -12.78 9.08 17.29
N VAL A 69 -13.00 9.22 16.00
CA VAL A 69 -12.03 8.87 14.97
C VAL A 69 -11.07 10.02 14.72
N LYS A 70 -9.77 9.74 14.74
CA LYS A 70 -8.73 10.66 14.34
C LYS A 70 -7.89 10.02 13.24
N PHE A 71 -7.93 10.60 12.04
CA PHE A 71 -7.01 10.23 10.96
C PHE A 71 -5.63 10.76 11.31
N VAL A 72 -4.66 9.88 11.41
CA VAL A 72 -3.29 10.25 11.81
C VAL A 72 -2.30 10.23 10.64
N GLY A 73 -2.73 9.72 9.48
CA GLY A 73 -1.85 9.48 8.34
C GLY A 73 -1.07 8.17 8.48
N PRO A 74 -0.31 7.79 7.44
CA PRO A 74 0.48 6.57 7.45
C PRO A 74 1.56 6.61 8.53
N ILE A 75 1.74 5.47 9.21
CA ILE A 75 2.84 5.28 10.16
C ILE A 75 3.98 4.66 9.38
N LEU A 76 4.99 5.47 9.04
CA LEU A 76 6.12 5.05 8.24
C LEU A 76 7.35 4.83 9.13
N PRO A 77 8.13 3.77 8.90
CA PRO A 77 9.41 3.58 9.58
C PRO A 77 10.53 4.48 9.03
N THR A 78 10.37 5.00 7.80
CA THR A 78 11.32 5.91 7.16
C THR A 78 10.55 6.87 6.27
N TYR A 79 10.80 8.16 6.43
CA TYR A 79 10.19 9.22 5.62
C TYR A 79 11.07 9.57 4.41
N PRO A 80 10.49 10.09 3.31
CA PRO A 80 11.26 10.39 2.10
C PRO A 80 12.38 11.42 2.31
N ASP A 81 12.19 12.37 3.21
CA ASP A 81 13.15 13.43 3.55
C ASP A 81 14.33 12.93 4.41
N GLU A 82 14.20 11.77 5.04
CA GLU A 82 15.29 11.10 5.77
C GLU A 82 16.27 10.38 4.82
N LEU A 83 15.94 10.24 3.54
CA LEU A 83 16.73 9.52 2.56
C LEU A 83 17.39 10.49 1.56
N PRO A 84 18.54 10.10 0.99
CA PRO A 84 19.17 10.84 -0.10
C PRO A 84 18.21 11.08 -1.29
N SER A 85 18.59 11.97 -2.21
CA SER A 85 17.82 12.23 -3.44
C SER A 85 17.59 10.93 -4.24
N LYS A 86 16.66 10.97 -5.17
CA LYS A 86 16.40 9.83 -6.07
C LYS A 86 17.62 9.49 -6.91
N GLU A 87 18.30 10.51 -7.39
CA GLU A 87 19.49 10.42 -8.23
C GLU A 87 20.65 9.78 -7.45
N GLU A 88 20.95 10.29 -6.25
CA GLU A 88 21.99 9.75 -5.35
C GLU A 88 21.68 8.27 -4.99
N LEU A 89 20.41 7.93 -4.76
CA LEU A 89 20.02 6.55 -4.48
C LEU A 89 20.19 5.65 -5.69
N ARG A 90 19.90 6.13 -6.90
CA ARG A 90 20.13 5.35 -8.14
C ARG A 90 21.60 5.07 -8.34
N GLU A 91 22.47 6.06 -8.19
CA GLU A 91 23.90 5.90 -8.24
C GLU A 91 24.39 4.88 -7.19
N LYS A 92 24.00 5.06 -5.92
CA LYS A 92 24.33 4.15 -4.80
C LYS A 92 23.90 2.70 -5.07
N LEU A 93 22.71 2.51 -5.63
CA LEU A 93 22.13 1.18 -5.89
C LEU A 93 22.56 0.59 -7.25
N GLY A 94 23.32 1.34 -8.05
CA GLY A 94 23.84 0.91 -9.35
C GLY A 94 22.80 0.86 -10.46
N PHE A 95 21.82 1.77 -10.44
CA PHE A 95 20.81 1.90 -11.49
C PHE A 95 21.18 3.01 -12.49
N ASN A 96 20.80 2.78 -13.74
CA ASN A 96 20.93 3.78 -14.80
C ASN A 96 19.77 4.78 -14.74
N ASP A 97 20.06 6.07 -14.80
CA ASP A 97 19.04 7.14 -14.72
C ASP A 97 18.20 7.25 -15.98
N ASP A 98 18.73 6.84 -17.13
CA ASP A 98 18.00 6.89 -18.41
C ASP A 98 16.94 5.79 -18.57
N LYS A 99 16.93 4.81 -17.67
CA LYS A 99 15.99 3.67 -17.73
C LYS A 99 14.99 3.70 -16.57
N PRO A 100 13.70 3.52 -16.85
CA PRO A 100 12.70 3.40 -15.77
C PRO A 100 13.05 2.26 -14.80
N LEU A 101 12.96 2.55 -13.51
CA LEU A 101 13.14 1.58 -12.43
C LEU A 101 11.78 1.16 -11.88
N ILE A 102 11.45 -0.11 -12.03
CA ILE A 102 10.25 -0.74 -11.50
C ILE A 102 10.60 -1.45 -10.19
N PHE A 103 9.89 -1.10 -9.12
CA PHE A 103 10.01 -1.78 -7.84
C PHE A 103 8.78 -2.65 -7.57
N ALA A 104 8.98 -3.95 -7.33
CA ALA A 104 7.91 -4.92 -7.08
C ALA A 104 8.02 -5.53 -5.67
N PRO A 105 7.61 -4.80 -4.59
CA PRO A 105 7.61 -5.31 -3.22
C PRO A 105 6.38 -6.20 -2.98
N ILE A 106 6.53 -7.50 -3.23
CA ILE A 106 5.43 -8.45 -3.03
C ILE A 106 5.43 -8.92 -1.58
N SER A 107 4.42 -8.50 -0.83
CA SER A 107 4.25 -8.81 0.59
C SER A 107 2.90 -9.49 0.87
N GLY A 108 2.66 -9.87 2.13
CA GLY A 108 1.45 -10.55 2.58
C GLY A 108 1.71 -11.99 3.01
N PRO A 109 0.68 -12.76 3.39
CA PRO A 109 0.80 -14.15 3.79
C PRO A 109 1.42 -15.02 2.69
N LEU A 110 2.32 -15.94 3.07
CA LEU A 110 3.09 -16.75 2.12
C LEU A 110 2.19 -17.49 1.11
N LYS A 111 1.11 -18.09 1.60
CA LYS A 111 0.16 -18.84 0.74
C LYS A 111 -0.50 -17.96 -0.32
N GLU A 112 -0.72 -16.69 -0.04
CA GLU A 112 -1.37 -15.75 -0.96
C GLU A 112 -0.40 -15.18 -1.99
N ARG A 113 0.87 -14.97 -1.60
CA ARG A 113 1.87 -14.35 -2.48
C ARG A 113 2.67 -15.32 -3.33
N ALA A 114 2.78 -16.60 -2.92
CA ALA A 114 3.63 -17.56 -3.59
C ALA A 114 3.31 -17.70 -5.09
N TYR A 115 2.04 -17.80 -5.44
CA TYR A 115 1.61 -17.91 -6.83
C TYR A 115 2.02 -16.70 -7.67
N ILE A 116 1.69 -15.49 -7.21
CA ILE A 116 1.97 -14.28 -7.99
C ILE A 116 3.47 -14.00 -8.11
N ILE A 117 4.27 -14.38 -7.11
CA ILE A 117 5.72 -14.30 -7.16
C ILE A 117 6.26 -15.10 -8.34
N GLU A 118 5.83 -16.34 -8.50
CA GLU A 118 6.30 -17.21 -9.60
C GLU A 118 5.79 -16.72 -10.97
N VAL A 119 4.56 -16.18 -11.03
CA VAL A 119 4.02 -15.54 -12.25
C VAL A 119 4.87 -14.33 -12.62
N LEU A 120 5.10 -13.40 -11.69
CA LEU A 120 5.89 -12.20 -11.96
C LEU A 120 7.36 -12.50 -12.30
N LYS A 121 7.98 -13.50 -11.68
CA LYS A 121 9.33 -13.95 -12.04
C LYS A 121 9.42 -14.40 -13.50
N LYS A 122 8.40 -15.11 -14.00
CA LYS A 122 8.34 -15.55 -15.40
C LYS A 122 8.17 -14.33 -16.32
N ILE A 123 7.21 -13.49 -16.03
CA ILE A 123 6.88 -12.30 -16.82
C ILE A 123 8.07 -11.34 -16.91
N PHE A 124 8.72 -11.00 -15.81
CA PHE A 124 9.84 -10.06 -15.80
C PHE A 124 11.09 -10.56 -16.53
N ARG A 125 11.24 -11.88 -16.71
CA ARG A 125 12.30 -12.42 -17.57
C ARG A 125 12.07 -12.10 -19.05
N GLU A 126 10.82 -11.86 -19.45
CA GLU A 126 10.45 -11.53 -20.82
C GLU A 126 10.33 -10.01 -21.07
N PHE A 127 10.40 -9.20 -20.00
CA PHE A 127 10.38 -7.74 -20.12
C PHE A 127 11.59 -7.22 -20.92
N PRO A 128 11.41 -6.13 -21.69
CA PRO A 128 12.48 -5.47 -22.41
C PRO A 128 13.62 -5.01 -21.50
N GLU A 129 14.83 -4.94 -22.02
CA GLU A 129 16.01 -4.48 -21.27
C GLU A 129 16.04 -2.96 -21.03
N ASP A 130 15.07 -2.24 -21.58
CA ASP A 130 14.87 -0.81 -21.35
C ASP A 130 14.31 -0.50 -19.94
N TYR A 131 13.81 -1.52 -19.22
CA TYR A 131 13.39 -1.40 -17.84
C TYR A 131 14.42 -1.99 -16.89
N GLN A 132 14.58 -1.39 -15.72
CA GLN A 132 15.29 -1.96 -14.59
C GLN A 132 14.26 -2.45 -13.56
N ILE A 133 14.40 -3.70 -13.10
CA ILE A 133 13.36 -4.33 -12.26
C ILE A 133 14.00 -4.90 -11.01
N VAL A 134 13.48 -4.46 -9.87
CA VAL A 134 13.80 -5.03 -8.56
C VAL A 134 12.54 -5.59 -7.93
N MET A 135 12.58 -6.86 -7.58
CA MET A 135 11.49 -7.55 -6.91
C MET A 135 11.92 -8.02 -5.53
N SER A 136 11.08 -7.82 -4.52
CA SER A 136 11.25 -8.43 -3.20
C SER A 136 10.11 -9.41 -2.93
N THR A 137 10.46 -10.62 -2.48
CA THR A 137 9.44 -11.66 -2.17
C THR A 137 8.93 -11.59 -0.72
N GLY A 138 9.52 -10.72 0.10
CA GLY A 138 9.03 -10.45 1.46
C GLY A 138 9.22 -11.60 2.45
N SER A 139 10.30 -12.40 2.32
CA SER A 139 10.61 -13.52 3.22
C SER A 139 11.79 -13.17 4.15
N PRO A 140 11.54 -12.65 5.36
CA PRO A 140 12.60 -12.15 6.25
C PRO A 140 13.36 -13.27 6.97
N ASP A 141 12.78 -14.48 7.07
CA ASP A 141 13.26 -15.55 7.94
C ASP A 141 14.51 -16.27 7.41
N ASN A 142 14.98 -15.94 6.23
CA ASN A 142 16.17 -16.53 5.60
C ASN A 142 17.28 -15.49 5.50
N PRO A 143 18.56 -15.92 5.43
CA PRO A 143 19.62 -15.00 5.02
C PRO A 143 19.24 -14.26 3.72
N ILE A 144 19.70 -13.03 3.58
CA ILE A 144 19.41 -12.27 2.36
C ILE A 144 19.94 -13.02 1.16
N GLN A 145 19.04 -13.45 0.30
CA GLN A 145 19.34 -14.12 -0.95
C GLN A 145 19.01 -13.19 -2.11
N VAL A 146 19.94 -13.09 -3.03
CA VAL A 146 19.80 -12.25 -4.23
C VAL A 146 19.96 -13.16 -5.44
N THR A 147 18.97 -13.16 -6.31
CA THR A 147 19.02 -13.87 -7.58
C THR A 147 18.91 -12.88 -8.73
N ARG A 148 19.95 -12.80 -9.54
CA ARG A 148 19.93 -11.99 -10.76
C ARG A 148 19.52 -12.88 -11.93
N TYR A 149 18.32 -12.68 -12.43
CA TYR A 149 17.77 -13.46 -13.55
C TYR A 149 18.23 -12.93 -14.92
N LYS A 150 18.33 -11.61 -15.05
CA LYS A 150 18.85 -10.91 -16.23
C LYS A 150 19.69 -9.72 -15.77
N ARG A 151 20.39 -9.07 -16.71
CA ARG A 151 21.15 -7.85 -16.40
C ARG A 151 20.28 -6.77 -15.75
N ASN A 152 19.01 -6.70 -16.16
CA ASN A 152 18.06 -5.70 -15.76
C ASN A 152 17.01 -6.21 -14.73
N PHE A 153 17.06 -7.49 -14.29
CA PHE A 153 16.09 -8.05 -13.36
C PHE A 153 16.74 -8.80 -12.20
N THR A 154 16.52 -8.29 -10.98
CA THR A 154 17.02 -8.85 -9.73
C THR A 154 15.90 -9.12 -8.74
N VAL A 155 15.94 -10.27 -8.08
CA VAL A 155 15.00 -10.69 -7.05
C VAL A 155 15.72 -10.86 -5.72
N TYR A 156 15.15 -10.26 -4.68
CA TYR A 156 15.55 -10.41 -3.28
C TYR A 156 14.49 -11.22 -2.52
N ASN A 157 14.89 -12.13 -1.64
CA ASN A 157 13.94 -12.70 -0.70
C ASN A 157 13.48 -11.67 0.33
N TRP A 158 14.38 -10.79 0.79
CA TRP A 158 14.15 -9.70 1.70
C TRP A 158 15.02 -8.49 1.37
N LEU A 159 14.43 -7.29 1.49
CA LEU A 159 15.10 -6.00 1.27
C LEU A 159 14.99 -5.15 2.54
N PRO A 160 16.04 -5.10 3.40
CA PRO A 160 16.03 -4.27 4.62
C PRO A 160 15.87 -2.78 4.31
N ASN A 161 16.57 -2.32 3.26
CA ASN A 161 16.56 -0.92 2.80
C ASN A 161 15.51 -0.64 1.71
N ARG A 162 14.35 -1.32 1.79
CA ARG A 162 13.29 -1.24 0.77
C ARG A 162 12.82 0.18 0.45
N PHE A 163 12.95 1.12 1.39
CA PHE A 163 12.54 2.52 1.21
C PHE A 163 13.51 3.28 0.31
N GLU A 164 14.78 2.91 0.27
CA GLU A 164 15.72 3.42 -0.73
C GLU A 164 15.30 3.02 -2.14
N TYR A 165 14.95 1.74 -2.35
CA TYR A 165 14.43 1.26 -3.63
C TYR A 165 13.09 1.90 -3.98
N LEU A 166 12.21 2.09 -3.01
CA LEU A 166 10.94 2.79 -3.20
C LEU A 166 11.19 4.23 -3.66
N LYS A 167 12.10 4.96 -3.01
CA LYS A 167 12.43 6.35 -3.39
C LYS A 167 13.11 6.42 -4.76
N ALA A 168 14.01 5.48 -5.08
CA ALA A 168 14.72 5.40 -6.36
C ALA A 168 13.81 5.03 -7.55
N SER A 169 12.69 4.31 -7.32
CA SER A 169 11.82 3.81 -8.38
C SER A 169 10.99 4.89 -9.08
N ASP A 170 10.53 4.58 -10.30
CA ASP A 170 9.59 5.38 -11.08
C ASP A 170 8.17 4.86 -10.97
N LEU A 171 8.03 3.54 -10.74
CA LEU A 171 6.75 2.84 -10.68
C LEU A 171 6.83 1.70 -9.68
N VAL A 172 5.72 1.44 -8.98
CA VAL A 172 5.61 0.31 -8.05
C VAL A 172 4.55 -0.68 -8.52
N ILE A 173 4.91 -1.98 -8.52
CA ILE A 173 3.96 -3.07 -8.77
C ILE A 173 3.68 -3.79 -7.45
N SER A 174 2.39 -3.85 -7.02
CA SER A 174 2.05 -4.45 -5.72
C SER A 174 0.64 -5.06 -5.66
N ARG A 175 0.27 -5.60 -4.49
CA ARG A 175 -1.00 -6.30 -4.22
C ARG A 175 -2.13 -5.41 -3.72
N ALA A 176 -2.01 -4.10 -3.72
CA ALA A 176 -2.97 -3.15 -3.18
C ALA A 176 -3.27 -3.27 -1.68
N GLY A 177 -2.32 -3.77 -0.88
CA GLY A 177 -2.41 -3.71 0.58
C GLY A 177 -2.33 -2.26 1.06
N HIS A 178 -3.18 -1.88 2.02
CA HIS A 178 -3.31 -0.52 2.53
C HIS A 178 -1.95 0.14 2.86
N GLY A 179 -1.11 -0.51 3.68
CA GLY A 179 0.18 0.05 4.06
C GLY A 179 1.13 0.30 2.89
N THR A 180 1.10 -0.53 1.83
CA THR A 180 1.91 -0.31 0.63
C THR A 180 1.39 0.88 -0.17
N LEU A 181 0.07 1.02 -0.30
CA LEU A 181 -0.54 2.13 -1.05
C LEU A 181 -0.26 3.47 -0.37
N THR A 182 -0.42 3.56 0.95
CA THR A 182 -0.11 4.78 1.70
C THR A 182 1.36 5.17 1.59
N GLN A 183 2.28 4.18 1.63
CA GLN A 183 3.71 4.40 1.39
C GLN A 183 3.97 4.93 -0.02
N ASN A 184 3.39 4.31 -1.04
CA ASN A 184 3.58 4.73 -2.43
C ASN A 184 3.10 6.17 -2.67
N ILE A 185 1.94 6.56 -2.11
CA ILE A 185 1.44 7.93 -2.19
C ILE A 185 2.41 8.89 -1.49
N TYR A 186 2.87 8.55 -0.29
CA TYR A 186 3.77 9.40 0.48
C TYR A 186 5.12 9.60 -0.23
N TYR A 187 5.58 8.58 -0.96
CA TYR A 187 6.80 8.62 -1.78
C TYR A 187 6.55 9.14 -3.22
N GLY A 188 5.33 9.50 -3.58
CA GLY A 188 4.99 10.01 -4.92
C GLY A 188 5.18 8.97 -6.03
N LYS A 189 4.82 7.70 -5.78
CA LYS A 189 5.04 6.61 -6.74
C LYS A 189 3.75 6.13 -7.39
N PRO A 190 3.58 6.33 -8.70
CA PRO A 190 2.46 5.75 -9.43
C PRO A 190 2.57 4.22 -9.46
N MET A 191 1.44 3.54 -9.67
CA MET A 191 1.35 2.10 -9.38
C MET A 191 0.70 1.30 -10.50
N VAL A 192 1.12 0.02 -10.61
CA VAL A 192 0.32 -1.05 -11.23
C VAL A 192 -0.03 -2.05 -10.14
N LEU A 193 -1.31 -2.33 -9.97
CA LEU A 193 -1.82 -3.13 -8.86
C LEU A 193 -2.42 -4.45 -9.34
N ILE A 194 -2.07 -5.52 -8.63
CA ILE A 194 -2.57 -6.87 -8.90
C ILE A 194 -3.18 -7.40 -7.59
N PRO A 195 -4.45 -7.08 -7.27
CA PRO A 195 -5.09 -7.50 -6.02
C PRO A 195 -5.16 -9.01 -5.88
N THR A 196 -5.13 -9.51 -4.65
CA THR A 196 -5.35 -10.93 -4.37
C THR A 196 -6.81 -11.30 -4.70
N PRO A 197 -7.07 -12.38 -5.45
CA PRO A 197 -8.42 -12.82 -5.76
C PRO A 197 -9.27 -13.00 -4.49
N SER A 198 -10.49 -12.49 -4.53
CA SER A 198 -11.45 -12.55 -3.42
C SER A 198 -11.04 -11.78 -2.14
N HIS A 199 -9.97 -11.00 -2.18
CA HIS A 199 -9.56 -10.16 -1.06
C HIS A 199 -10.24 -8.78 -1.16
N THR A 200 -11.38 -8.64 -0.50
CA THR A 200 -12.25 -7.46 -0.64
C THR A 200 -11.59 -6.13 -0.28
N GLU A 201 -10.74 -6.10 0.75
CA GLU A 201 -9.97 -4.90 1.10
C GLU A 201 -9.06 -4.46 -0.04
N GLN A 202 -8.22 -5.37 -0.55
CA GLN A 202 -7.29 -5.04 -1.64
C GLN A 202 -8.03 -4.61 -2.91
N THR A 203 -9.15 -5.27 -3.23
CA THR A 203 -9.98 -4.90 -4.37
C THR A 203 -10.55 -3.48 -4.22
N ASN A 204 -11.11 -3.16 -3.06
CA ASN A 204 -11.67 -1.83 -2.80
C ASN A 204 -10.58 -0.74 -2.82
N ASN A 205 -9.45 -1.01 -2.19
CA ASN A 205 -8.31 -0.09 -2.18
C ASN A 205 -7.76 0.14 -3.58
N ALA A 206 -7.64 -0.91 -4.42
CA ALA A 206 -7.19 -0.80 -5.80
C ALA A 206 -8.15 0.06 -6.64
N ILE A 207 -9.47 -0.18 -6.53
CA ILE A 207 -10.50 0.65 -7.19
C ILE A 207 -10.35 2.11 -6.76
N ARG A 208 -10.19 2.35 -5.46
CA ARG A 208 -10.05 3.70 -4.92
C ARG A 208 -8.87 4.47 -5.50
N VAL A 209 -7.66 3.89 -5.53
CA VAL A 209 -6.48 4.58 -6.06
C VAL A 209 -6.51 4.69 -7.59
N ARG A 210 -7.19 3.78 -8.28
CA ARG A 210 -7.49 3.91 -9.71
C ARG A 210 -8.41 5.11 -9.98
N GLU A 211 -9.47 5.30 -9.19
CA GLU A 211 -10.36 6.46 -9.27
C GLU A 211 -9.63 7.78 -8.96
N MET A 212 -8.61 7.74 -8.12
CA MET A 212 -7.72 8.88 -7.86
C MET A 212 -6.77 9.16 -9.04
N GLY A 213 -6.74 8.31 -10.08
CA GLY A 213 -5.89 8.46 -11.25
C GLY A 213 -4.40 8.27 -10.99
N ILE A 214 -4.03 7.45 -9.99
CA ILE A 214 -2.63 7.19 -9.60
C ILE A 214 -2.19 5.74 -9.79
N ALA A 215 -3.09 4.88 -10.30
CA ALA A 215 -2.80 3.47 -10.50
C ALA A 215 -3.58 2.85 -11.66
N GLU A 216 -2.95 1.86 -12.33
CA GLU A 216 -3.64 0.85 -13.14
C GLU A 216 -3.88 -0.40 -12.31
N VAL A 217 -4.95 -1.15 -12.63
CA VAL A 217 -5.34 -2.37 -11.92
C VAL A 217 -5.53 -3.50 -12.91
N ILE A 218 -4.87 -4.63 -12.65
CA ILE A 218 -4.97 -5.86 -13.43
C ILE A 218 -5.50 -6.97 -12.52
N GLU A 219 -6.55 -7.66 -12.94
CA GLU A 219 -7.01 -8.86 -12.25
C GLU A 219 -5.92 -9.95 -12.30
N GLN A 220 -5.68 -10.66 -11.19
CA GLN A 220 -4.60 -11.65 -11.12
C GLN A 220 -4.70 -12.73 -12.21
N SER A 221 -5.91 -13.09 -12.65
CA SER A 221 -6.18 -14.05 -13.73
C SER A 221 -5.80 -13.54 -15.12
N GLU A 222 -5.66 -12.22 -15.28
CA GLU A 222 -5.40 -11.54 -16.54
C GLU A 222 -3.92 -11.10 -16.68
N VAL A 223 -3.11 -11.43 -15.67
CA VAL A 223 -1.69 -11.03 -15.66
C VAL A 223 -0.91 -11.88 -16.65
N THR A 224 -0.50 -11.26 -17.76
CA THR A 224 0.43 -11.80 -18.78
C THR A 224 1.56 -10.81 -19.01
N VAL A 225 2.52 -11.16 -19.84
CA VAL A 225 3.60 -10.24 -20.26
C VAL A 225 3.00 -9.00 -20.91
N GLU A 226 2.07 -9.20 -21.84
CA GLU A 226 1.45 -8.14 -22.65
C GLU A 226 0.61 -7.19 -21.78
N THR A 227 -0.25 -7.74 -20.91
CA THR A 227 -1.12 -6.91 -20.06
C THR A 227 -0.33 -6.13 -19.04
N LEU A 228 0.69 -6.74 -18.42
CA LEU A 228 1.53 -6.06 -17.44
C LEU A 228 2.41 -5.00 -18.10
N LEU A 229 3.04 -5.32 -19.25
CA LEU A 229 3.85 -4.36 -19.99
C LEU A 229 3.01 -3.18 -20.51
N SER A 230 1.81 -3.45 -21.00
CA SER A 230 0.87 -2.40 -21.43
C SER A 230 0.51 -1.45 -20.29
N ALA A 231 0.19 -1.99 -19.08
CA ALA A 231 -0.13 -1.17 -17.92
C ALA A 231 1.09 -0.36 -17.44
N VAL A 232 2.27 -0.96 -17.42
CA VAL A 232 3.53 -0.28 -17.07
C VAL A 232 3.80 0.88 -18.04
N ASN A 233 3.71 0.62 -19.35
CA ASN A 233 3.91 1.65 -20.37
C ASN A 233 2.91 2.80 -20.21
N LYS A 234 1.62 2.50 -20.02
CA LYS A 234 0.58 3.48 -19.82
C LYS A 234 0.89 4.40 -18.63
N VAL A 235 1.24 3.82 -17.49
CA VAL A 235 1.52 4.59 -16.26
C VAL A 235 2.79 5.44 -16.40
N LEU A 236 3.81 4.95 -17.11
CA LEU A 236 5.07 5.67 -17.29
C LEU A 236 5.01 6.75 -18.38
N SER A 237 4.21 6.55 -19.44
CA SER A 237 4.12 7.48 -20.56
C SER A 237 3.04 8.56 -20.42
N ASP A 238 2.00 8.31 -19.59
CA ASP A 238 0.94 9.28 -19.32
C ASP A 238 1.27 10.09 -18.07
N ASP A 239 1.71 11.32 -18.27
CA ASP A 239 2.06 12.26 -17.19
C ASP A 239 0.92 12.54 -16.19
N THR A 240 -0.31 12.16 -16.53
CA THR A 240 -1.46 12.33 -15.64
C THR A 240 -1.28 11.56 -14.33
N TYR A 241 -0.75 10.34 -14.37
CA TYR A 241 -0.48 9.55 -13.16
C TYR A 241 0.53 10.25 -12.23
N ARG A 242 1.60 10.79 -12.81
CA ARG A 242 2.63 11.52 -12.07
C ARG A 242 2.09 12.82 -11.47
N ARG A 243 1.35 13.60 -12.26
CA ARG A 243 0.74 14.85 -11.78
C ARG A 243 -0.26 14.60 -10.66
N ASN A 244 -1.13 13.61 -10.81
CA ASN A 244 -2.14 13.29 -9.80
C ASN A 244 -1.51 12.85 -8.48
N ILE A 245 -0.53 11.95 -8.52
CA ILE A 245 0.09 11.48 -7.29
C ILE A 245 0.90 12.57 -6.60
N GLU A 246 1.56 13.45 -7.35
CA GLU A 246 2.31 14.57 -6.76
C GLU A 246 1.36 15.64 -6.20
N ASP A 247 0.22 15.90 -6.83
CA ASP A 247 -0.83 16.76 -6.27
C ASP A 247 -1.35 16.23 -4.94
N ILE A 248 -1.66 14.94 -4.86
CA ILE A 248 -2.09 14.29 -3.62
C ILE A 248 -0.96 14.35 -2.58
N ARG A 249 0.24 13.95 -2.96
CA ARG A 249 1.42 13.93 -2.09
C ARG A 249 1.68 15.31 -1.47
N SER A 250 1.63 16.38 -2.25
CA SER A 250 1.86 17.75 -1.78
C SER A 250 0.92 18.15 -0.63
N LYS A 251 -0.28 17.58 -0.59
CA LYS A 251 -1.31 17.86 0.42
C LYS A 251 -1.21 16.95 1.66
N VAL A 252 -0.66 15.75 1.50
CA VAL A 252 -0.61 14.77 2.59
C VAL A 252 0.77 14.62 3.23
N ILE A 253 1.84 15.09 2.59
CA ILE A 253 3.22 14.93 3.08
C ILE A 253 3.48 15.62 4.43
N VAL A 254 2.68 16.61 4.78
CA VAL A 254 2.75 17.32 6.07
C VAL A 254 2.22 16.50 7.24
N ILE A 255 1.54 15.37 6.96
CA ILE A 255 0.93 14.52 7.98
C ILE A 255 1.95 13.48 8.43
N ASN A 256 2.49 13.62 9.63
CA ASN A 256 3.38 12.64 10.23
C ASN A 256 2.60 11.73 11.19
N GLY A 257 2.23 10.53 10.70
CA GLY A 257 1.41 9.58 11.46
C GLY A 257 2.10 9.07 12.71
N LEU A 258 3.40 8.77 12.64
CA LEU A 258 4.17 8.30 13.78
C LEU A 258 4.21 9.35 14.90
N LYS A 259 4.56 10.59 14.58
CA LYS A 259 4.59 11.70 15.52
C LYS A 259 3.21 11.91 16.15
N THR A 260 2.15 11.94 15.33
CA THR A 260 0.77 12.16 15.81
C THR A 260 0.31 11.06 16.77
N VAL A 261 0.67 9.81 16.50
CA VAL A 261 0.34 8.68 17.39
C VAL A 261 1.09 8.79 18.71
N VAL A 262 2.40 9.05 18.67
CA VAL A 262 3.24 9.20 19.88
C VAL A 262 2.72 10.34 20.76
N GLU A 263 2.49 11.52 20.20
CA GLU A 263 1.95 12.67 20.92
C GLU A 263 0.58 12.36 21.53
N THR A 264 -0.30 11.67 20.80
CA THR A 264 -1.62 11.28 21.33
C THR A 264 -1.49 10.31 22.51
N ILE A 265 -0.52 9.40 22.48
CA ILE A 265 -0.26 8.47 23.59
C ILE A 265 0.26 9.22 24.80
N LEU A 266 1.25 10.08 24.62
CA LEU A 266 1.86 10.84 25.73
C LEU A 266 0.83 11.73 26.42
N ASN A 267 0.02 12.49 25.67
CA ASN A 267 -1.03 13.33 26.25
C ASN A 267 -2.04 12.52 27.08
N LEU A 268 -2.44 11.34 26.62
CA LEU A 268 -3.35 10.48 27.38
C LEU A 268 -2.74 9.91 28.67
N VAL A 269 -1.42 9.70 28.69
CA VAL A 269 -0.71 9.27 29.89
C VAL A 269 -0.62 10.43 30.88
N GLU A 270 -0.29 11.61 30.42
CA GLU A 270 -0.23 12.83 31.26
C GLU A 270 -1.58 13.16 31.87
N ASP A 271 -2.64 13.17 31.09
CA ASP A 271 -4.03 13.41 31.56
C ASP A 271 -4.48 12.31 32.56
N GLY A 272 -4.03 11.06 32.40
CA GLY A 272 -4.38 9.95 33.28
C GLY A 272 -3.61 9.90 34.60
N TYR A 273 -2.45 10.58 34.71
CA TYR A 273 -1.69 10.75 35.96
C TYR A 273 -2.06 12.03 36.73
N GLY A 274 -2.85 12.92 36.12
CA GLY A 274 -3.33 14.16 36.73
C GLY A 274 -4.68 14.04 37.42
N ALA A 275 -5.30 12.87 37.43
CA ALA A 275 -6.55 12.55 38.12
C ALA A 275 -6.29 11.51 39.23
#